data_1afd7608bcf911aab04bd89dff01b69a
#
_entry.id   1afd7608bcf911aab04bd89dff01b69a
#
_cell.length_a   1.000
_cell.length_b   1.000
_cell.length_c   1.000
_cell.angle_alpha   90.00
_cell.angle_beta   90.00
_cell.angle_gamma   90.00
#
_symmetry.space_group_name_H-M   'P 1'
#
loop_
_entity.id
_entity.type
_entity.pdbx_description
1 polymer ?
#
loop_
_entity_poly.entity_id
_entity_poly.type
_entity_poly.pdbx_seq_one_letter_code
_entity_poly.pdbx_strand_id
1 'polypeptide(L)'
;MVCVSVSKHALAKRIGLPAIFGGFFWLGITSFGGGTAGWLYQQIVHRRRWIDDPAFLSAVGLSRIMPGSSGVNLTVQIGQLLRGGIGALVAVVALLAGPLAIVVALSVGYAKLAGIDAVHAVLDGVAAAAIGLTFATGLRLIPRASPNAGSVAVTLATVLCVGVLRWPMLPVLIFLAPLSIGLALVQRRP
;
A
#
# COMPACT_ATOMS: atom_id res chain seq x y z
N MET A 1 9.47 -5.25 25.71
CA MET A 1 10.78 -5.09 25.05
C MET A 1 11.04 -6.39 24.31
N VAL A 2 10.55 -6.51 23.05
CA VAL A 2 10.70 -7.72 22.24
C VAL A 2 12.05 -7.59 21.54
N CYS A 3 13.07 -8.29 22.06
CA CYS A 3 14.34 -8.48 21.37
C CYS A 3 14.07 -9.28 20.10
N VAL A 4 13.95 -8.59 18.96
CA VAL A 4 13.98 -9.24 17.65
C VAL A 4 15.39 -9.78 17.49
N SER A 5 15.57 -11.07 17.72
CA SER A 5 16.81 -11.79 17.42
C SER A 5 16.94 -11.81 15.89
N VAL A 6 17.56 -10.76 15.36
CA VAL A 6 17.99 -10.74 13.95
C VAL A 6 19.05 -11.82 13.82
N SER A 7 18.73 -12.90 13.13
CA SER A 7 19.65 -13.98 12.85
C SER A 7 20.95 -13.40 12.30
N LYS A 8 22.08 -13.69 12.97
CA LYS A 8 23.44 -13.21 12.60
C LYS A 8 23.89 -13.59 11.18
N HIS A 9 23.15 -14.46 10.50
CA HIS A 9 23.46 -14.88 9.12
C HIS A 9 23.03 -13.86 8.05
N ALA A 10 22.04 -12.99 8.31
CA ALA A 10 21.61 -11.96 7.37
C ALA A 10 22.58 -10.76 7.30
N LEU A 11 23.46 -10.60 8.30
CA LEU A 11 24.42 -9.46 8.36
C LEU A 11 25.73 -9.69 7.61
N ALA A 12 25.95 -10.89 7.03
CA ALA A 12 27.25 -11.23 6.45
C ALA A 12 27.49 -10.69 5.03
N LYS A 13 26.47 -10.27 4.31
CA LYS A 13 26.64 -9.71 2.95
C LYS A 13 26.13 -8.27 2.93
N ARG A 14 27.03 -7.30 3.09
CA ARG A 14 26.70 -5.88 2.88
C ARG A 14 26.27 -5.69 1.42
N ILE A 15 24.96 -5.68 1.19
CA ILE A 15 24.38 -5.50 -0.13
C ILE A 15 24.71 -4.08 -0.59
N GLY A 16 25.30 -3.96 -1.78
CA GLY A 16 25.64 -2.66 -2.35
C GLY A 16 24.40 -1.78 -2.56
N LEU A 17 24.52 -0.49 -2.33
CA LEU A 17 23.43 0.48 -2.58
C LEU A 17 22.87 0.39 -4.00
N PRO A 18 23.68 0.21 -5.08
CA PRO A 18 23.13 0.06 -6.43
C PRO A 18 22.28 -1.21 -6.60
N ALA A 19 22.58 -2.29 -5.88
CA ALA A 19 21.77 -3.49 -5.90
C ALA A 19 20.42 -3.29 -5.21
N ILE A 20 20.41 -2.53 -4.09
CA ILE A 20 19.18 -2.12 -3.40
C ILE A 20 18.36 -1.24 -4.35
N PHE A 21 18.97 -0.22 -4.92
CA PHE A 21 18.31 0.69 -5.86
C PHE A 21 17.65 -0.08 -7.01
N GLY A 22 18.41 -0.89 -7.75
CA GLY A 22 17.89 -1.65 -8.89
C GLY A 22 16.80 -2.64 -8.51
N GLY A 23 16.87 -3.24 -7.32
CA GLY A 23 15.83 -4.15 -6.82
C GLY A 23 14.52 -3.46 -6.54
N PHE A 24 14.54 -2.35 -5.82
CA PHE A 24 13.33 -1.59 -5.48
C PHE A 24 12.81 -0.75 -6.65
N PHE A 25 13.66 -0.26 -7.53
CA PHE A 25 13.27 0.41 -8.76
C PHE A 25 12.46 -0.51 -9.68
N TRP A 26 12.97 -1.73 -9.92
CA TRP A 26 12.25 -2.73 -10.69
C TRP A 26 10.90 -3.09 -10.06
N LEU A 27 10.89 -3.21 -8.74
CA LEU A 27 9.67 -3.44 -7.99
C LEU A 27 8.66 -2.30 -8.17
N GLY A 28 9.11 -1.04 -8.09
CA GLY A 28 8.27 0.14 -8.32
C GLY A 28 7.59 0.14 -9.68
N ILE A 29 8.31 -0.27 -10.73
CA ILE A 29 7.77 -0.35 -12.09
C ILE A 29 6.80 -1.52 -12.27
N THR A 30 7.06 -2.68 -11.64
CA THR A 30 6.28 -3.90 -11.86
C THR A 30 5.12 -4.08 -10.89
N SER A 31 5.12 -3.39 -9.75
CA SER A 31 4.11 -3.54 -8.69
C SER A 31 2.90 -2.63 -8.92
N PHE A 32 2.15 -2.88 -9.98
CA PHE A 32 0.90 -2.19 -10.23
C PHE A 32 -0.26 -2.87 -9.48
N GLY A 33 -1.10 -2.08 -8.80
CA GLY A 33 -2.44 -2.52 -8.38
C GLY A 33 -2.56 -3.25 -7.05
N GLY A 34 -1.61 -3.12 -6.13
CA GLY A 34 -1.68 -3.74 -4.79
C GLY A 34 -0.88 -5.05 -4.72
N GLY A 35 -0.75 -5.61 -3.52
CA GLY A 35 0.04 -6.83 -3.34
C GLY A 35 1.55 -6.59 -3.25
N THR A 36 1.97 -5.34 -3.00
CA THR A 36 3.39 -4.96 -2.85
C THR A 36 4.15 -5.87 -1.89
N ALA A 37 3.51 -6.33 -0.81
CA ALA A 37 4.12 -7.26 0.14
C ALA A 37 4.44 -8.62 -0.49
N GLY A 38 3.56 -9.16 -1.33
CA GLY A 38 3.78 -10.43 -2.04
C GLY A 38 4.91 -10.32 -3.07
N TRP A 39 4.96 -9.23 -3.83
CA TRP A 39 6.04 -8.97 -4.77
C TRP A 39 7.38 -8.76 -4.06
N LEU A 40 7.40 -8.01 -2.95
CA LEU A 40 8.59 -7.84 -2.10
C LEU A 40 9.07 -9.18 -1.55
N TYR A 41 8.16 -10.02 -1.06
CA TYR A 41 8.50 -11.35 -0.57
C TYR A 41 9.18 -12.19 -1.65
N GLN A 42 8.56 -12.28 -2.82
CA GLN A 42 9.11 -13.06 -3.92
C GLN A 42 10.45 -12.54 -4.42
N GLN A 43 10.61 -11.22 -4.50
CA GLN A 43 11.83 -10.59 -5.00
C GLN A 43 12.99 -10.68 -4.00
N ILE A 44 12.72 -10.42 -2.71
CA ILE A 44 13.77 -10.21 -1.70
C ILE A 44 14.08 -11.50 -0.96
N VAL A 45 13.07 -12.32 -0.66
CA VAL A 45 13.27 -13.59 0.04
C VAL A 45 13.60 -14.71 -0.94
N HIS A 46 12.74 -14.95 -1.94
CA HIS A 46 12.91 -16.08 -2.85
C HIS A 46 13.98 -15.87 -3.92
N ARG A 47 13.92 -14.76 -4.67
CA ARG A 47 14.85 -14.56 -5.80
C ARG A 47 16.22 -14.08 -5.36
N ARG A 48 16.29 -13.05 -4.51
CA ARG A 48 17.56 -12.43 -4.12
C ARG A 48 18.13 -12.95 -2.83
N ARG A 49 17.31 -13.59 -2.00
CA ARG A 49 17.70 -14.14 -0.69
C ARG A 49 18.46 -13.13 0.17
N TRP A 50 17.95 -11.91 0.20
CA TRP A 50 18.56 -10.83 0.97
C TRP A 50 18.19 -10.89 2.45
N ILE A 51 16.98 -11.38 2.75
CA ILE A 51 16.48 -11.61 4.10
C ILE A 51 15.72 -12.94 4.16
N ASP A 52 15.62 -13.49 5.34
CA ASP A 52 14.92 -14.75 5.65
C ASP A 52 13.42 -14.50 5.95
N ASP A 53 12.63 -15.54 5.88
CA ASP A 53 11.19 -15.51 6.15
C ASP A 53 10.83 -14.86 7.49
N PRO A 54 11.47 -15.20 8.64
CA PRO A 54 11.13 -14.60 9.93
C PRO A 54 11.38 -13.07 9.97
N ALA A 55 12.48 -12.63 9.34
CA ALA A 55 12.80 -11.18 9.28
C ALA A 55 11.80 -10.43 8.39
N PHE A 56 11.40 -11.02 7.27
CA PHE A 56 10.38 -10.46 6.40
C PHE A 56 9.02 -10.36 7.11
N LEU A 57 8.56 -11.42 7.77
CA LEU A 57 7.29 -11.43 8.51
C LEU A 57 7.27 -10.39 9.63
N SER A 58 8.39 -10.24 10.33
CA SER A 58 8.55 -9.20 11.36
C SER A 58 8.43 -7.79 10.75
N ALA A 59 9.07 -7.54 9.60
CA ALA A 59 8.97 -6.27 8.89
C ALA A 59 7.53 -5.98 8.40
N VAL A 60 6.81 -7.01 7.92
CA VAL A 60 5.39 -6.89 7.55
C VAL A 60 4.54 -6.54 8.78
N GLY A 61 4.76 -7.20 9.93
CA GLY A 61 4.07 -6.88 11.17
C GLY A 61 4.26 -5.42 11.59
N LEU A 62 5.52 -4.96 11.62
CA LEU A 62 5.83 -3.57 11.95
C LEU A 62 5.24 -2.57 10.95
N SER A 63 5.29 -2.86 9.65
CA SER A 63 4.76 -1.96 8.62
C SER A 63 3.26 -1.71 8.75
N ARG A 64 2.51 -2.62 9.36
CA ARG A 64 1.06 -2.49 9.60
C ARG A 64 0.70 -1.63 10.80
N ILE A 65 1.62 -1.51 11.76
CA ILE A 65 1.43 -0.68 12.97
C ILE A 65 1.74 0.79 12.66
N MET A 66 2.63 1.04 11.70
CA MET A 66 3.01 2.40 11.32
C MET A 66 1.93 3.05 10.45
N PRO A 67 1.52 4.30 10.75
CA PRO A 67 0.60 5.04 9.90
C PRO A 67 1.22 5.33 8.54
N GLY A 68 0.41 5.25 7.46
CA GLY A 68 0.85 5.50 6.09
C GLY A 68 0.67 4.29 5.18
N SER A 69 1.24 4.36 3.96
CA SER A 69 1.17 3.27 2.99
C SER A 69 1.97 2.07 3.48
N SER A 70 1.29 0.93 3.68
CA SER A 70 1.93 -0.31 4.14
C SER A 70 3.06 -0.79 3.23
N GLY A 71 2.96 -0.55 1.92
CA GLY A 71 4.02 -0.89 0.95
C GLY A 71 5.28 -0.05 1.13
N VAL A 72 5.12 1.25 1.35
CA VAL A 72 6.25 2.17 1.62
C VAL A 72 6.87 1.86 2.99
N ASN A 73 6.03 1.68 4.02
CA ASN A 73 6.51 1.34 5.37
C ASN A 73 7.29 0.01 5.35
N LEU A 74 6.81 -1.00 4.63
CA LEU A 74 7.53 -2.27 4.47
C LEU A 74 8.86 -2.08 3.75
N THR A 75 8.90 -1.24 2.71
CA THR A 75 10.14 -0.89 1.99
C THR A 75 11.15 -0.21 2.90
N VAL A 76 10.71 0.72 3.75
CA VAL A 76 11.55 1.37 4.77
C VAL A 76 12.15 0.33 5.71
N GLN A 77 11.32 -0.57 6.26
CA GLN A 77 11.78 -1.60 7.19
C GLN A 77 12.81 -2.54 6.55
N ILE A 78 12.55 -3.00 5.33
CA ILE A 78 13.49 -3.87 4.61
C ILE A 78 14.78 -3.11 4.29
N GLY A 79 14.69 -1.89 3.80
CA GLY A 79 15.86 -1.04 3.53
C GLY A 79 16.72 -0.81 4.78
N GLN A 80 16.06 -0.62 5.92
CA GLN A 80 16.72 -0.50 7.24
C GLN A 80 17.43 -1.79 7.66
N LEU A 81 16.81 -2.94 7.45
CA LEU A 81 17.42 -4.26 7.74
C LEU A 81 18.65 -4.50 6.85
N LEU A 82 18.62 -4.07 5.59
CA LEU A 82 19.72 -4.30 4.62
C LEU A 82 20.92 -3.41 4.85
N ARG A 83 20.72 -2.12 5.14
CA ARG A 83 21.82 -1.14 5.24
C ARG A 83 21.52 0.08 6.15
N GLY A 84 20.66 -0.09 7.13
CA GLY A 84 20.31 0.99 8.05
C GLY A 84 19.56 2.14 7.35
N GLY A 85 19.62 3.34 7.90
CA GLY A 85 18.87 4.51 7.42
C GLY A 85 19.15 4.88 5.96
N ILE A 86 20.41 4.75 5.51
CA ILE A 86 20.78 5.02 4.10
C ILE A 86 20.14 3.97 3.18
N GLY A 87 20.08 2.70 3.60
CA GLY A 87 19.41 1.65 2.86
C GLY A 87 17.90 1.90 2.74
N ALA A 88 17.26 2.38 3.80
CA ALA A 88 15.85 2.76 3.80
C ALA A 88 15.58 3.91 2.82
N LEU A 89 16.37 4.97 2.88
CA LEU A 89 16.24 6.12 1.98
C LEU A 89 16.37 5.70 0.50
N VAL A 90 17.42 4.95 0.17
CA VAL A 90 17.67 4.48 -1.20
C VAL A 90 16.56 3.56 -1.68
N ALA A 91 16.04 2.66 -0.82
CA ALA A 91 14.96 1.76 -1.17
C ALA A 91 13.66 2.52 -1.49
N VAL A 92 13.29 3.52 -0.67
CA VAL A 92 12.09 4.34 -0.89
C VAL A 92 12.22 5.21 -2.14
N VAL A 93 13.35 5.89 -2.31
CA VAL A 93 13.59 6.71 -3.51
C VAL A 93 13.52 5.83 -4.76
N ALA A 94 14.15 4.65 -4.75
CA ALA A 94 14.11 3.73 -5.86
C ALA A 94 12.70 3.23 -6.17
N LEU A 95 11.91 2.89 -5.14
CA LEU A 95 10.53 2.43 -5.29
C LEU A 95 9.65 3.49 -5.95
N LEU A 96 9.82 4.76 -5.57
CA LEU A 96 9.00 5.87 -6.07
C LEU A 96 9.50 6.42 -7.42
N ALA A 97 10.80 6.35 -7.69
CA ALA A 97 11.40 6.90 -8.91
C ALA A 97 10.83 6.26 -10.19
N GLY A 98 10.57 4.94 -10.18
CA GLY A 98 10.01 4.24 -11.33
C GLY A 98 8.61 4.77 -11.73
N PRO A 99 7.61 4.67 -10.85
CA PRO A 99 6.28 5.21 -11.12
C PRO A 99 6.29 6.72 -11.43
N LEU A 100 7.11 7.50 -10.72
CA LEU A 100 7.23 8.94 -10.96
C LEU A 100 7.73 9.23 -12.38
N ALA A 101 8.77 8.54 -12.84
CA ALA A 101 9.29 8.70 -14.20
C ALA A 101 8.23 8.35 -15.26
N ILE A 102 7.45 7.30 -15.04
CA ILE A 102 6.35 6.92 -15.94
C ILE A 102 5.28 8.01 -15.98
N VAL A 103 4.85 8.51 -14.83
CA VAL A 103 3.82 9.57 -14.76
C VAL A 103 4.30 10.86 -15.43
N VAL A 104 5.55 11.27 -15.19
CA VAL A 104 6.12 12.45 -15.84
C VAL A 104 6.19 12.26 -17.37
N ALA A 105 6.67 11.10 -17.84
CA ALA A 105 6.75 10.80 -19.27
C ALA A 105 5.36 10.82 -19.92
N LEU A 106 4.35 10.21 -19.27
CA LEU A 106 2.97 10.24 -19.72
C LEU A 106 2.39 11.66 -19.74
N SER A 107 2.67 12.48 -18.72
CA SER A 107 2.23 13.86 -18.67
C SER A 107 2.80 14.72 -19.79
N VAL A 108 4.08 14.55 -20.10
CA VAL A 108 4.74 15.25 -21.23
C VAL A 108 4.14 14.76 -22.57
N GLY A 109 3.91 13.46 -22.70
CA GLY A 109 3.25 12.89 -23.88
C GLY A 109 1.83 13.45 -24.07
N TYR A 110 1.07 13.49 -22.99
CA TYR A 110 -0.29 14.03 -22.99
C TYR A 110 -0.32 15.51 -23.40
N ALA A 111 0.59 16.32 -22.88
CA ALA A 111 0.64 17.76 -23.22
C ALA A 111 0.77 18.01 -24.75
N LYS A 112 1.44 17.10 -25.48
CA LYS A 112 1.56 17.16 -26.93
C LYS A 112 0.31 16.67 -27.69
N LEU A 113 -0.50 15.83 -27.07
CA LEU A 113 -1.64 15.15 -27.67
C LEU A 113 -2.99 15.71 -27.15
N ALA A 114 -2.95 16.70 -26.25
CA ALA A 114 -4.12 17.28 -25.60
C ALA A 114 -5.13 17.96 -26.55
N GLY A 115 -4.73 18.24 -27.81
CA GLY A 115 -5.63 18.77 -28.83
C GLY A 115 -6.41 17.73 -29.62
N ILE A 116 -6.27 16.43 -29.27
CA ILE A 116 -6.89 15.34 -30.01
C ILE A 116 -8.07 14.78 -29.18
N ASP A 117 -9.30 14.92 -29.66
CA ASP A 117 -10.51 14.46 -28.95
C ASP A 117 -10.49 12.95 -28.61
N ALA A 118 -9.91 12.13 -29.48
CA ALA A 118 -9.76 10.70 -29.23
C ALA A 118 -8.92 10.39 -27.99
N VAL A 119 -7.92 11.23 -27.66
CA VAL A 119 -7.08 11.06 -26.49
C VAL A 119 -7.89 11.34 -25.21
N HIS A 120 -8.74 12.36 -25.22
CA HIS A 120 -9.64 12.65 -24.10
C HIS A 120 -10.62 11.48 -23.89
N ALA A 121 -11.24 10.98 -24.93
CA ALA A 121 -12.17 9.85 -24.85
C ALA A 121 -11.52 8.59 -24.27
N VAL A 122 -10.27 8.29 -24.65
CA VAL A 122 -9.51 7.16 -24.08
C VAL A 122 -9.22 7.37 -22.61
N LEU A 123 -8.78 8.57 -22.22
CA LEU A 123 -8.47 8.89 -20.81
C LEU A 123 -9.72 8.85 -19.91
N ASP A 124 -10.85 9.35 -20.41
CA ASP A 124 -12.13 9.27 -19.73
C ASP A 124 -12.57 7.81 -19.53
N GLY A 125 -12.36 6.97 -20.55
CA GLY A 125 -12.61 5.53 -20.46
C GLY A 125 -11.72 4.84 -19.41
N VAL A 126 -10.44 5.17 -19.37
CA VAL A 126 -9.50 4.65 -18.36
C VAL A 126 -9.88 5.11 -16.96
N ALA A 127 -10.25 6.39 -16.80
CA ALA A 127 -10.70 6.93 -15.52
C ALA A 127 -11.99 6.24 -15.05
N ALA A 128 -12.97 6.06 -15.93
CA ALA A 128 -14.20 5.34 -15.62
C ALA A 128 -13.94 3.87 -15.21
N ALA A 129 -13.03 3.19 -15.92
CA ALA A 129 -12.63 1.83 -15.58
C ALA A 129 -11.94 1.73 -14.22
N ALA A 130 -11.07 2.69 -13.88
CA ALA A 130 -10.40 2.75 -12.58
C ALA A 130 -11.40 2.97 -11.43
N ILE A 131 -12.37 3.87 -11.63
CA ILE A 131 -13.46 4.10 -10.67
C ILE A 131 -14.27 2.82 -10.48
N GLY A 132 -14.67 2.17 -11.60
CA GLY A 132 -15.42 0.92 -11.57
C GLY A 132 -14.69 -0.20 -10.86
N LEU A 133 -13.37 -0.35 -11.06
CA LEU A 133 -12.54 -1.34 -10.38
C LEU A 133 -12.45 -1.08 -8.87
N THR A 134 -12.29 0.18 -8.48
CA THR A 134 -12.26 0.58 -7.07
C THR A 134 -13.60 0.28 -6.39
N PHE A 135 -14.69 0.62 -7.04
CA PHE A 135 -16.05 0.34 -6.56
C PHE A 135 -16.31 -1.17 -6.44
N ALA A 136 -15.97 -1.95 -7.47
CA ALA A 136 -16.11 -3.41 -7.46
C ALA A 136 -15.28 -4.07 -6.35
N THR A 137 -14.08 -3.55 -6.10
CA THR A 137 -13.23 -4.03 -5.00
C THR A 137 -13.84 -3.72 -3.65
N GLY A 138 -14.37 -2.52 -3.47
CA GLY A 138 -15.12 -2.12 -2.27
C GLY A 138 -16.31 -3.05 -2.02
N LEU A 139 -17.14 -3.30 -3.03
CA LEU A 139 -18.28 -4.22 -2.91
C LEU A 139 -17.89 -5.64 -2.51
N ARG A 140 -16.77 -6.16 -3.04
CA ARG A 140 -16.28 -7.51 -2.68
C ARG A 140 -15.77 -7.60 -1.24
N LEU A 141 -15.36 -6.48 -0.65
CA LEU A 141 -14.87 -6.45 0.73
C LEU A 141 -16.02 -6.35 1.76
N ILE A 142 -17.17 -5.81 1.38
CA ILE A 142 -18.33 -5.65 2.30
C ILE A 142 -18.72 -6.95 3.02
N PRO A 143 -18.91 -8.10 2.35
CA PRO A 143 -19.31 -9.34 3.04
C PRO A 143 -18.27 -9.85 4.03
N ARG A 144 -16.98 -9.52 3.80
CA ARG A 144 -15.87 -9.92 4.68
C ARG A 144 -15.68 -8.99 5.87
N ALA A 145 -16.00 -7.70 5.68
CA ALA A 145 -15.84 -6.67 6.71
C ALA A 145 -17.07 -6.53 7.62
N SER A 146 -18.26 -6.96 7.15
CA SER A 146 -19.53 -6.67 7.80
C SER A 146 -20.36 -7.95 7.98
N PRO A 147 -19.98 -8.86 8.89
CA PRO A 147 -20.76 -10.07 9.16
C PRO A 147 -22.11 -9.79 9.85
N ASN A 148 -22.32 -8.59 10.42
CA ASN A 148 -23.47 -8.22 11.22
C ASN A 148 -24.19 -6.99 10.68
N ALA A 149 -25.52 -6.91 10.88
CA ALA A 149 -26.35 -5.78 10.46
C ALA A 149 -25.85 -4.41 10.97
N GLY A 150 -25.30 -4.36 12.20
CA GLY A 150 -24.72 -3.13 12.75
C GLY A 150 -23.50 -2.64 11.96
N SER A 151 -22.63 -3.55 11.52
CA SER A 151 -21.47 -3.19 10.69
C SER A 151 -21.89 -2.69 9.29
N VAL A 152 -22.94 -3.27 8.72
CA VAL A 152 -23.54 -2.81 7.45
C VAL A 152 -24.08 -1.40 7.61
N ALA A 153 -24.80 -1.12 8.69
CA ALA A 153 -25.35 0.21 8.96
C ALA A 153 -24.26 1.27 9.10
N VAL A 154 -23.17 0.98 9.82
CA VAL A 154 -22.00 1.89 9.95
C VAL A 154 -21.34 2.12 8.59
N THR A 155 -21.19 1.07 7.78
CA THR A 155 -20.60 1.18 6.43
C THR A 155 -21.46 2.07 5.53
N LEU A 156 -22.78 1.86 5.52
CA LEU A 156 -23.72 2.69 4.77
C LEU A 156 -23.72 4.14 5.25
N ALA A 157 -23.71 4.37 6.57
CA ALA A 157 -23.62 5.71 7.14
C ALA A 157 -22.32 6.41 6.72
N THR A 158 -21.19 5.69 6.71
CA THR A 158 -19.90 6.24 6.24
C THR A 158 -19.96 6.63 4.77
N VAL A 159 -20.51 5.76 3.92
CA VAL A 159 -20.64 6.01 2.48
C VAL A 159 -21.56 7.23 2.25
N LEU A 160 -22.65 7.34 3.00
CA LEU A 160 -23.59 8.44 2.88
C LEU A 160 -22.95 9.78 3.34
N CYS A 161 -22.29 9.78 4.50
CA CYS A 161 -21.65 10.99 5.02
C CYS A 161 -20.51 11.49 4.13
N VAL A 162 -19.65 10.59 3.66
CA VAL A 162 -18.48 10.97 2.86
C VAL A 162 -18.83 11.12 1.38
N GLY A 163 -19.63 10.18 0.83
CA GLY A 163 -19.95 10.14 -0.60
C GLY A 163 -21.01 11.15 -1.01
N VAL A 164 -22.10 11.28 -0.24
CA VAL A 164 -23.24 12.16 -0.59
C VAL A 164 -23.11 13.53 0.08
N LEU A 165 -22.88 13.56 1.41
CA LEU A 165 -22.77 14.82 2.15
C LEU A 165 -21.42 15.52 1.94
N ARG A 166 -20.42 14.83 1.35
CA ARG A 166 -19.05 15.35 1.11
C ARG A 166 -18.39 15.91 2.36
N TRP A 167 -18.70 15.35 3.52
CA TRP A 167 -18.05 15.75 4.76
C TRP A 167 -16.56 15.37 4.73
N PRO A 168 -15.68 16.15 5.33
CA PRO A 168 -14.27 15.83 5.42
C PRO A 168 -14.10 14.49 6.17
N MET A 169 -13.23 13.64 5.65
CA MET A 169 -13.08 12.24 6.07
C MET A 169 -12.66 12.10 7.55
N LEU A 170 -11.86 13.06 8.06
CA LEU A 170 -11.34 13.03 9.44
C LEU A 170 -12.43 13.05 10.52
N PRO A 171 -13.37 14.01 10.56
CA PRO A 171 -14.43 13.99 11.57
C PRO A 171 -15.34 12.79 11.45
N VAL A 172 -15.66 12.33 10.24
CA VAL A 172 -16.48 11.13 10.05
C VAL A 172 -15.79 9.91 10.67
N LEU A 173 -14.48 9.76 10.47
CA LEU A 173 -13.71 8.67 11.07
C LEU A 173 -13.68 8.75 12.59
N ILE A 174 -13.46 9.95 13.17
CA ILE A 174 -13.39 10.17 14.62
C ILE A 174 -14.72 9.80 15.31
N PHE A 175 -15.86 10.06 14.67
CA PHE A 175 -17.18 9.74 15.24
C PHE A 175 -17.62 8.30 14.97
N LEU A 176 -17.43 7.79 13.75
CA LEU A 176 -17.91 6.46 13.39
C LEU A 176 -16.99 5.32 13.87
N ALA A 177 -15.69 5.56 14.04
CA ALA A 177 -14.79 4.52 14.50
C ALA A 177 -15.10 4.06 15.95
N PRO A 178 -15.23 4.95 16.96
CA PRO A 178 -15.60 4.52 18.31
C PRO A 178 -17.01 3.92 18.36
N LEU A 179 -17.95 4.43 17.57
CA LEU A 179 -19.28 3.87 17.45
C LEU A 179 -19.25 2.42 16.91
N SER A 180 -18.46 2.18 15.87
CA SER A 180 -18.25 0.85 15.30
C SER A 180 -17.64 -0.13 16.30
N ILE A 181 -16.62 0.33 17.05
CA ILE A 181 -15.98 -0.48 18.08
C ILE A 181 -16.96 -0.79 19.22
N GLY A 182 -17.74 0.20 19.67
CA GLY A 182 -18.76 0.02 20.69
C GLY A 182 -19.82 -1.01 20.30
N LEU A 183 -20.34 -0.91 19.08
CA LEU A 183 -21.30 -1.88 18.53
C LEU A 183 -20.70 -3.29 18.42
N ALA A 184 -19.45 -3.41 17.99
CA ALA A 184 -18.78 -4.70 17.89
C ALA A 184 -18.55 -5.35 19.26
N LEU A 185 -18.26 -4.56 20.30
CA LEU A 185 -18.09 -5.05 21.68
C LEU A 185 -19.43 -5.52 22.28
N VAL A 186 -20.51 -4.80 22.02
CA VAL A 186 -21.85 -5.17 22.48
C VAL A 186 -22.35 -6.46 21.80
N GLN A 187 -22.07 -6.63 20.51
CA GLN A 187 -22.46 -7.82 19.74
C GLN A 187 -21.61 -9.06 20.04
N ARG A 188 -20.45 -8.92 20.66
CA ARG A 188 -19.58 -10.04 21.09
C ARG A 188 -19.94 -10.60 22.46
N ARG A 189 -20.93 -10.05 23.15
CA ARG A 189 -21.40 -10.66 24.41
C ARG A 189 -22.23 -11.89 24.05
N PRO A 190 -21.84 -13.11 24.55
CA PRO A 190 -22.54 -14.35 24.31
C PRO A 190 -23.92 -14.33 24.94
#